data_7cca413e8e08cad0be0f95ce76af03b1
#
_entry.id   7cca413e8e08cad0be0f95ce76af03b1
#
_cell.length_a   1.000
_cell.length_b   1.000
_cell.length_c   1.000
_cell.angle_alpha   90.00
_cell.angle_beta   90.00
_cell.angle_gamma   90.00
#
_symmetry.space_group_name_H-M   'P 1'
#
loop_
_entity.id
_entity.type
_entity.pdbx_description
1 polymer ?
#
loop_
_entity_poly.entity_id
_entity_poly.type
_entity_poly.pdbx_seq_one_letter_code
_entity_poly.pdbx_strand_id
1 'polypeptide(L)'
;MALNKEDIMEQYKQEFIDFMVESDVLKFGDFTLKSGRKSPFFMNAGAYVTGTQLARLGEYYAKAIHETYGDDFDVLFGPAYKGIPISVVT
;
A
#
# COMPACT_ATOMS: atom_id res chain seq x y z
N MET A 1 -20.34 8.25 18.46
CA MET A 1 -19.29 7.48 19.13
C MET A 1 -17.93 7.93 18.62
N ALA A 2 -17.02 8.30 19.52
CA ALA A 2 -15.70 8.73 19.09
C ALA A 2 -14.82 7.50 18.86
N LEU A 3 -14.12 7.49 17.71
CA LEU A 3 -13.12 6.46 17.41
C LEU A 3 -11.83 6.80 18.16
N ASN A 4 -11.18 5.80 18.75
CA ASN A 4 -9.87 5.99 19.33
C ASN A 4 -8.79 5.88 18.23
N LYS A 5 -7.54 6.19 18.60
CA LYS A 5 -6.42 6.19 17.64
C LYS A 5 -6.20 4.83 16.98
N GLU A 6 -6.38 3.75 17.72
CA GLU A 6 -6.20 2.39 17.21
C GLU A 6 -7.27 2.03 16.18
N ASP A 7 -8.54 2.40 16.43
CA ASP A 7 -9.64 2.17 15.49
C ASP A 7 -9.40 2.91 14.18
N ILE A 8 -8.90 4.15 14.25
CA ILE A 8 -8.59 4.95 13.06
C ILE A 8 -7.46 4.31 12.26
N MET A 9 -6.43 3.79 12.93
CA MET A 9 -5.30 3.09 12.28
C MET A 9 -5.78 1.83 11.57
N GLU A 10 -6.63 1.03 12.22
CA GLU A 10 -7.17 -0.17 11.59
C GLU A 10 -8.06 0.17 10.40
N GLN A 11 -8.81 1.26 10.48
CA GLN A 11 -9.70 1.67 9.41
C GLN A 11 -8.94 1.94 8.12
N TYR A 12 -7.84 2.70 8.14
CA TYR A 12 -7.10 2.99 6.91
C TYR A 12 -6.40 1.75 6.36
N LYS A 13 -5.97 0.85 7.22
CA LYS A 13 -5.38 -0.43 6.80
C LYS A 13 -6.41 -1.30 6.09
N GLN A 14 -7.62 -1.37 6.62
CA GLN A 14 -8.71 -2.11 5.98
C GLN A 14 -9.06 -1.49 4.63
N GLU A 15 -9.14 -0.17 4.55
CA GLU A 15 -9.38 0.54 3.29
C GLU A 15 -8.28 0.27 2.27
N PHE A 16 -7.04 0.21 2.71
CA PHE A 16 -5.91 -0.12 1.84
C PHE A 16 -6.00 -1.54 1.29
N ILE A 17 -6.37 -2.50 2.12
CA ILE A 17 -6.57 -3.88 1.68
C ILE A 17 -7.68 -3.96 0.63
N ASP A 18 -8.80 -3.29 0.87
CA ASP A 18 -9.92 -3.24 -0.07
C ASP A 18 -9.49 -2.59 -1.39
N PHE A 19 -8.70 -1.53 -1.32
CA PHE A 19 -8.14 -0.85 -2.49
C PHE A 19 -7.23 -1.79 -3.29
N MET A 20 -6.38 -2.58 -2.63
CA MET A 20 -5.52 -3.55 -3.32
C MET A 20 -6.34 -4.62 -4.04
N VAL A 21 -7.42 -5.09 -3.45
CA VAL A 21 -8.31 -6.07 -4.07
C VAL A 21 -9.04 -5.46 -5.27
N GLU A 22 -9.60 -4.27 -5.12
CA GLU A 22 -10.29 -3.55 -6.20
C GLU A 22 -9.36 -3.29 -7.39
N SER A 23 -8.08 -3.04 -7.14
CA SER A 23 -7.09 -2.74 -8.17
C SER A 23 -6.46 -3.98 -8.79
N ASP A 24 -6.89 -5.17 -8.39
CA ASP A 24 -6.30 -6.46 -8.80
C ASP A 24 -4.82 -6.62 -8.41
N VAL A 25 -4.36 -5.86 -7.45
CA VAL A 25 -3.00 -5.96 -6.91
C VAL A 25 -2.89 -7.13 -5.95
N LEU A 26 -3.89 -7.32 -5.11
CA LEU A 26 -3.95 -8.43 -4.16
C LEU A 26 -4.99 -9.45 -4.67
N LYS A 27 -4.52 -10.67 -4.92
CA LYS A 27 -5.36 -11.78 -5.38
C LYS A 27 -5.22 -12.95 -4.43
N PHE A 28 -6.33 -13.62 -4.19
CA PHE A 28 -6.37 -14.83 -3.38
C PHE A 28 -6.56 -16.05 -4.26
N GLY A 29 -5.94 -17.16 -3.88
CA GLY A 29 -6.01 -18.40 -4.66
C GLY A 29 -4.86 -19.32 -4.31
N ASP A 30 -4.53 -20.21 -5.26
CA ASP A 30 -3.45 -21.16 -5.11
C ASP A 30 -2.32 -20.78 -6.07
N PHE A 31 -1.31 -20.09 -5.55
CA PHE A 31 -0.21 -19.56 -6.33
C PHE A 31 1.11 -20.24 -5.98
N THR A 32 1.97 -20.41 -7.00
CA THR A 32 3.35 -20.84 -6.79
C THR A 32 4.26 -19.64 -7.08
N LEU A 33 5.03 -19.23 -6.07
CA LEU A 33 5.95 -18.10 -6.18
C LEU A 33 7.21 -18.49 -6.96
N LYS A 34 7.99 -17.49 -7.40
CA LYS A 34 9.27 -17.73 -8.11
C LYS A 34 10.24 -18.57 -7.30
N SER A 35 10.16 -18.48 -5.97
CA SER A 35 10.96 -19.29 -5.05
C SER A 35 10.55 -20.76 -4.98
N GLY A 36 9.43 -21.13 -5.62
CA GLY A 36 8.83 -22.47 -5.55
C GLY A 36 7.87 -22.66 -4.37
N ARG A 37 7.78 -21.69 -3.47
CA ARG A 37 6.85 -21.75 -2.34
C ARG A 37 5.42 -21.54 -2.81
N LYS A 38 4.49 -22.29 -2.22
CA LYS A 38 3.07 -22.09 -2.44
C LYS A 38 2.54 -20.99 -1.51
N SER A 39 1.63 -20.18 -2.02
CA SER A 39 1.04 -19.08 -1.27
C SER A 39 -0.45 -18.97 -1.54
N PRO A 40 -1.28 -18.68 -0.51
CA PRO A 40 -2.72 -18.47 -0.71
C PRO A 40 -3.03 -17.08 -1.28
N PHE A 41 -2.02 -16.22 -1.46
CA PHE A 41 -2.22 -14.90 -2.03
C PHE A 41 -1.04 -14.52 -2.93
N PHE A 42 -1.29 -13.56 -3.81
CA PHE A 42 -0.27 -12.99 -4.69
C PHE A 42 -0.47 -11.48 -4.79
N MET A 43 0.64 -10.73 -4.71
CA MET A 43 0.62 -9.27 -4.84
C MET A 43 1.37 -8.85 -6.09
N ASN A 44 0.71 -8.05 -6.94
CA ASN A 44 1.30 -7.50 -8.15
C ASN A 44 1.10 -5.99 -8.21
N ALA A 45 2.08 -5.23 -7.75
CA ALA A 45 2.03 -3.77 -7.77
C ALA A 45 1.96 -3.19 -9.18
N GLY A 46 2.31 -3.96 -10.21
CA GLY A 46 2.18 -3.56 -11.60
C GLY A 46 0.73 -3.36 -12.06
N ALA A 47 -0.26 -3.79 -11.27
CA ALA A 47 -1.66 -3.56 -11.57
C ALA A 47 -2.15 -2.14 -11.23
N TYR A 48 -1.35 -1.33 -10.53
CA TYR A 48 -1.64 0.09 -10.36
C TYR A 48 -1.25 0.84 -11.64
N VAL A 49 -2.22 1.04 -12.52
CA VAL A 49 -1.96 1.56 -13.87
C VAL A 49 -2.55 2.95 -14.15
N THR A 50 -3.44 3.45 -13.29
CA THR A 50 -4.06 4.77 -13.46
C THR A 50 -3.48 5.79 -12.51
N GLY A 51 -3.58 7.08 -12.89
CA GLY A 51 -3.19 8.18 -12.00
C GLY A 51 -4.00 8.21 -10.70
N THR A 52 -5.29 7.89 -10.78
CA THR A 52 -6.15 7.82 -9.60
C THR A 52 -5.69 6.73 -8.64
N GLN A 53 -5.34 5.56 -9.15
CA GLN A 53 -4.81 4.47 -8.34
C GLN A 53 -3.48 4.88 -7.68
N LEU A 54 -2.61 5.52 -8.43
CA LEU A 54 -1.31 5.95 -7.91
C LEU A 54 -1.48 7.01 -6.82
N ALA A 55 -2.37 7.98 -7.01
CA ALA A 55 -2.66 9.01 -6.01
C ALA A 55 -3.20 8.39 -4.72
N ARG A 56 -4.13 7.45 -4.81
CA ARG A 56 -4.66 6.74 -3.63
C ARG A 56 -3.58 5.94 -2.92
N LEU A 57 -2.72 5.27 -3.68
CA LEU A 57 -1.59 4.54 -3.11
C LEU A 57 -0.70 5.48 -2.29
N GLY A 58 -0.38 6.66 -2.84
CA GLY A 58 0.40 7.66 -2.13
C GLY A 58 -0.26 8.12 -0.83
N GLU A 59 -1.56 8.29 -0.83
CA GLU A 59 -2.31 8.67 0.38
C GLU A 59 -2.19 7.62 1.48
N TYR A 60 -2.28 6.33 1.14
CA TYR A 60 -2.14 5.25 2.13
C TYR A 60 -0.71 5.15 2.66
N TYR A 61 0.29 5.31 1.80
CA TYR A 61 1.68 5.38 2.23
C TYR A 61 1.90 6.57 3.18
N ALA A 62 1.35 7.74 2.84
CA ALA A 62 1.46 8.92 3.68
C ALA A 62 0.83 8.71 5.06
N LYS A 63 -0.33 8.08 5.12
CA LYS A 63 -0.98 7.76 6.40
C LYS A 63 -0.13 6.82 7.24
N ALA A 64 0.44 5.79 6.64
CA ALA A 64 1.30 4.84 7.34
C ALA A 64 2.56 5.51 7.90
N ILE A 65 3.19 6.37 7.09
CA ILE A 65 4.39 7.10 7.49
C ILE A 65 4.06 8.07 8.63
N HIS A 66 2.99 8.82 8.51
CA HIS A 66 2.56 9.77 9.52
C HIS A 66 2.25 9.09 10.86
N GLU A 67 1.60 7.93 10.83
CA GLU A 67 1.28 7.16 12.02
C GLU A 67 2.54 6.62 12.73
N THR A 68 3.59 6.30 11.97
CA THR A 68 4.81 5.70 12.51
C THR A 68 5.83 6.74 12.92
N TYR A 69 6.03 7.76 12.10
CA TYR A 69 7.12 8.73 12.25
C TYR A 69 6.66 10.18 12.43
N GLY A 70 5.37 10.48 12.23
CA GLY A 70 4.90 11.87 12.22
C GLY A 70 5.62 12.66 11.16
N ASP A 71 6.24 13.77 11.57
CA ASP A 71 7.05 14.62 10.70
C ASP A 71 8.57 14.46 10.96
N ASP A 72 8.96 13.39 11.66
CA ASP A 72 10.35 13.15 12.06
C ASP A 72 11.16 12.50 10.94
N PHE A 73 11.22 13.17 9.78
CA PHE A 73 12.06 12.79 8.65
C PHE A 73 12.20 14.00 7.72
N ASP A 74 13.28 14.02 6.95
CA ASP A 74 13.58 15.13 6.05
C ASP A 74 13.28 14.81 4.58
N VAL A 75 13.34 13.54 4.20
CA VAL A 75 13.22 13.14 2.80
C VAL A 75 12.64 11.74 2.68
N LEU A 76 11.93 11.50 1.58
CA LEU A 76 11.49 10.15 1.19
C LEU A 76 12.38 9.66 0.07
N PHE A 77 12.87 8.44 0.22
CA PHE A 77 13.69 7.78 -0.80
C PHE A 77 12.91 6.65 -1.47
N GLY A 78 12.85 6.68 -2.79
CA GLY A 78 12.21 5.62 -3.57
C GLY A 78 13.22 4.91 -4.45
N PRO A 79 13.54 3.64 -4.15
CA PRO A 79 14.46 2.88 -4.99
C PRO A 79 13.86 2.60 -6.38
N ALA A 80 14.70 2.72 -7.41
CA ALA A 80 14.26 2.47 -8.79
C ALA A 80 13.78 1.01 -8.94
N TYR A 81 12.81 0.73 -9.82
CA TYR A 81 12.12 1.79 -10.58
C TYR A 81 10.79 2.18 -9.95
N LYS A 82 10.06 1.19 -9.40
CA LYS A 82 8.70 1.41 -8.84
C LYS A 82 8.68 2.34 -7.63
N GLY A 83 9.75 2.35 -6.84
CA GLY A 83 9.83 3.22 -5.67
C GLY A 83 9.86 4.70 -6.01
N ILE A 84 10.34 5.07 -7.20
CA ILE A 84 10.42 6.47 -7.62
C ILE A 84 9.03 7.12 -7.68
N PRO A 85 8.07 6.61 -8.48
CA PRO A 85 6.74 7.21 -8.51
C PRO A 85 6.01 7.11 -7.18
N ILE A 86 6.21 6.03 -6.41
CA ILE A 86 5.58 5.89 -5.10
C ILE A 86 6.07 6.99 -4.16
N SER A 87 7.37 7.28 -4.10
CA SER A 87 7.89 8.34 -3.24
C SER A 87 7.41 9.73 -3.69
N VAL A 88 7.25 9.94 -4.99
CA VAL A 88 6.77 11.22 -5.53
C VAL A 88 5.32 11.49 -5.12
N VAL A 89 4.45 10.51 -5.19
CA VAL A 89 3.03 10.69 -4.87
C VAL A 89 2.72 10.63 -3.39
N THR A 90 3.64 10.08 -2.59
CA THR A 90 3.52 10.07 -1.14
C THR A 90 3.82 11.44 -0.56
#